data_59a0d798d91d5dfbb53976d2c8a8f55f
#
_entry.id   59a0d798d91d5dfbb53976d2c8a8f55f
#
_cell.length_a   1.000
_cell.length_b   1.000
_cell.length_c   1.000
_cell.angle_alpha   90.00
_cell.angle_beta   90.00
_cell.angle_gamma   90.00
#
_symmetry.space_group_name_H-M   'P 1'
#
loop_
_entity.id
_entity.type
_entity.pdbx_description
1 polymer ?
#
loop_
_entity_poly.entity_id
_entity_poly.type
_entity_poly.pdbx_seq_one_letter_code
_entity_poly.pdbx_strand_id
1 'polypeptide(L)'
;MRLITTTAILASIATLAMAQDLPLKELPDIGERDYWVPDEVNADGKLPALQAVVGAEAVPYSGTLDAPIQIALIYPSADTSDFWARNYLALIKRLDELGIAYETTEFASRQIEHSLQATYASQVEQDADLYDYVIFGPSELAIQADNIDKLSANDDFATYVWAFHTPLKDLGHQPDAWFDFSSAAGALVMCDYMIERLGEGVTMAMNRGIPGITDNQRSGDFKACVEEKAGWTTAYEHYGEYQREGGFEGTSLILQAYPEATTIHNANTAMAMGSVEAQVSVGKEKDIFSTGWGGTGLELDAIRRGELDATPMRMGDDVGAATAEAIKADLEGRADELPLVFLGRITVAHDQMNPSELDALQQEAFRFSGVGALER
;
A
#
# COMPACT_ATOMS: atom_id res chain seq x y z
N MET A 1 -62.90 -36.82 -36.85
CA MET A 1 -62.17 -35.58 -36.67
C MET A 1 -61.21 -35.75 -35.50
N ARG A 2 -59.95 -36.06 -35.76
CA ARG A 2 -58.93 -36.25 -34.72
C ARG A 2 -58.08 -34.98 -34.69
N LEU A 3 -58.09 -34.27 -33.58
CA LEU A 3 -57.14 -33.15 -33.31
C LEU A 3 -55.79 -33.73 -32.98
N ILE A 4 -54.78 -33.32 -33.71
CA ILE A 4 -53.37 -33.59 -33.43
C ILE A 4 -52.85 -32.34 -32.72
N THR A 5 -52.54 -32.49 -31.43
CA THR A 5 -51.86 -31.45 -30.63
C THR A 5 -50.33 -31.59 -30.79
N THR A 6 -49.72 -30.67 -31.47
CA THR A 6 -48.27 -30.58 -31.62
C THR A 6 -47.68 -29.82 -30.43
N THR A 7 -46.96 -30.52 -29.59
CA THR A 7 -46.22 -29.93 -28.47
C THR A 7 -44.87 -29.42 -28.99
N ALA A 8 -44.68 -28.10 -29.01
CA ALA A 8 -43.38 -27.47 -29.31
C ALA A 8 -42.49 -27.51 -28.06
N ILE A 9 -41.37 -28.22 -28.16
CA ILE A 9 -40.30 -28.21 -27.15
C ILE A 9 -39.43 -26.99 -27.46
N LEU A 10 -39.51 -25.96 -26.61
CA LEU A 10 -38.54 -24.85 -26.61
C LEU A 10 -37.26 -25.35 -25.95
N ALA A 11 -36.23 -25.59 -26.74
CA ALA A 11 -34.87 -25.80 -26.23
C ALA A 11 -34.29 -24.41 -25.85
N SER A 12 -34.14 -24.17 -24.54
CA SER A 12 -33.40 -23.00 -24.05
C SER A 12 -31.92 -23.25 -24.29
N ILE A 13 -31.33 -22.57 -25.24
CA ILE A 13 -29.89 -22.48 -25.43
C ILE A 13 -29.40 -21.51 -24.37
N ALA A 14 -28.84 -22.03 -23.28
CA ALA A 14 -28.03 -21.24 -22.33
C ALA A 14 -26.74 -20.84 -23.07
N THR A 15 -26.69 -19.61 -23.56
CA THR A 15 -25.44 -18.98 -23.98
C THR A 15 -24.59 -18.81 -22.72
N LEU A 16 -23.54 -19.65 -22.57
CA LEU A 16 -22.42 -19.34 -21.70
C LEU A 16 -21.86 -17.99 -22.18
N ALA A 17 -22.11 -16.95 -21.41
CA ALA A 17 -21.38 -15.70 -21.55
C ALA A 17 -19.93 -16.04 -21.17
N MET A 18 -19.07 -16.20 -22.17
CA MET A 18 -17.63 -16.17 -21.97
C MET A 18 -17.36 -14.81 -21.32
N ALA A 19 -16.78 -14.81 -20.12
CA ALA A 19 -16.23 -13.60 -19.53
C ALA A 19 -15.27 -13.02 -20.58
N GLN A 20 -15.67 -11.93 -21.22
CA GLN A 20 -14.75 -11.16 -22.04
C GLN A 20 -13.76 -10.58 -21.02
N ASP A 21 -12.48 -10.95 -21.14
CA ASP A 21 -11.41 -10.18 -20.55
C ASP A 21 -11.65 -8.73 -20.97
N LEU A 22 -12.10 -7.91 -20.02
CA LEU A 22 -12.16 -6.48 -20.26
C LEU A 22 -10.72 -6.07 -20.53
N PRO A 23 -10.43 -5.42 -21.68
CA PRO A 23 -9.06 -4.99 -21.96
C PRO A 23 -8.61 -4.14 -20.77
N LEU A 24 -7.44 -4.48 -20.20
CA LEU A 24 -6.74 -3.64 -19.22
C LEU A 24 -6.90 -2.20 -19.72
N LYS A 25 -7.47 -1.35 -18.88
CA LYS A 25 -7.58 0.07 -19.20
C LYS A 25 -6.18 0.52 -19.56
N GLU A 26 -5.95 0.98 -20.79
CA GLU A 26 -4.64 1.43 -21.22
C GLU A 26 -4.16 2.46 -20.19
N LEU A 27 -3.13 2.11 -19.45
CA LEU A 27 -2.47 3.06 -18.57
C LEU A 27 -1.81 4.12 -19.46
N PRO A 28 -1.74 5.38 -19.00
CA PRO A 28 -0.95 6.38 -19.70
C PRO A 28 0.46 5.85 -19.92
N ASP A 29 1.05 6.16 -21.07
CA ASP A 29 2.46 5.91 -21.31
C ASP A 29 3.27 6.78 -20.35
N ILE A 30 3.77 6.15 -19.30
CA ILE A 30 4.56 6.82 -18.25
C ILE A 30 6.06 6.81 -18.56
N GLY A 31 6.47 6.15 -19.67
CA GLY A 31 7.87 5.98 -20.05
C GLY A 31 8.68 5.14 -19.05
N GLU A 32 9.97 5.03 -19.32
CA GLU A 32 10.94 4.52 -18.35
C GLU A 32 11.22 5.61 -17.31
N ARG A 33 11.21 5.23 -16.03
CA ARG A 33 11.45 6.14 -14.88
C ARG A 33 12.67 5.66 -14.11
N ASP A 34 13.41 6.58 -13.52
CA ASP A 34 14.53 6.29 -12.61
C ASP A 34 14.07 6.41 -11.15
N TYR A 35 14.42 5.41 -10.35
CA TYR A 35 14.00 5.29 -8.95
C TYR A 35 15.21 5.22 -8.03
N TRP A 36 15.07 5.76 -6.82
CA TRP A 36 16.09 5.59 -5.79
C TRP A 36 16.23 4.10 -5.43
N VAL A 37 17.44 3.61 -5.37
CA VAL A 37 17.70 2.26 -4.83
C VAL A 37 17.92 2.34 -3.32
N PRO A 38 17.50 1.29 -2.55
CA PRO A 38 17.57 1.32 -1.08
C PRO A 38 18.94 1.69 -0.51
N ASP A 39 20.04 1.25 -1.11
CA ASP A 39 21.39 1.55 -0.67
C ASP A 39 21.80 3.01 -0.92
N GLU A 40 21.29 3.64 -1.97
CA GLU A 40 21.54 5.06 -2.25
C GLU A 40 20.86 5.97 -1.24
N VAL A 41 19.66 5.60 -0.78
CA VAL A 41 18.84 6.37 0.16
C VAL A 41 19.53 6.63 1.49
N ASN A 42 20.42 5.73 1.90
CA ASN A 42 21.13 5.78 3.18
C ASN A 42 22.55 6.31 3.06
N ALA A 43 22.98 6.77 1.89
CA ALA A 43 24.37 7.18 1.65
C ALA A 43 24.83 8.36 2.52
N ASP A 44 23.90 9.23 2.96
CA ASP A 44 24.19 10.39 3.82
C ASP A 44 24.19 10.08 5.33
N GLY A 45 23.72 8.90 5.73
CA GLY A 45 23.71 8.43 7.13
C GLY A 45 22.64 9.09 8.02
N LYS A 46 21.71 9.88 7.48
CA LYS A 46 20.67 10.59 8.26
C LYS A 46 19.48 9.72 8.65
N LEU A 47 19.15 8.70 7.85
CA LEU A 47 18.00 7.83 8.08
C LEU A 47 17.98 7.17 9.48
N PRO A 48 19.09 6.58 10.00
CA PRO A 48 19.06 5.97 11.32
C PRO A 48 18.72 6.94 12.45
N ALA A 49 19.12 8.21 12.33
CA ALA A 49 18.80 9.23 13.32
C ALA A 49 17.30 9.53 13.35
N LEU A 50 16.66 9.73 12.20
CA LEU A 50 15.21 9.94 12.12
C LEU A 50 14.43 8.70 12.57
N GLN A 51 14.85 7.49 12.19
CA GLN A 51 14.23 6.24 12.67
C GLN A 51 14.28 6.11 14.19
N ALA A 52 15.40 6.50 14.82
CA ALA A 52 15.53 6.48 16.27
C ALA A 52 14.58 7.48 16.95
N VAL A 53 14.41 8.67 16.39
CA VAL A 53 13.47 9.69 16.90
C VAL A 53 12.02 9.23 16.74
N VAL A 54 11.66 8.64 15.61
CA VAL A 54 10.32 8.08 15.35
C VAL A 54 9.97 6.98 16.35
N GLY A 55 10.93 6.14 16.72
CA GLY A 55 10.75 5.06 17.69
C GLY A 55 10.77 5.49 19.16
N ALA A 56 11.17 6.73 19.45
CA ALA A 56 11.31 7.25 20.82
C ALA A 56 10.07 8.01 21.31
N GLU A 57 10.04 8.33 22.61
CA GLU A 57 9.09 9.30 23.15
C GLU A 57 9.26 10.68 22.49
N ALA A 58 8.15 11.40 22.31
CA ALA A 58 8.17 12.71 21.71
C ALA A 58 8.97 13.71 22.56
N VAL A 59 9.87 14.43 21.91
CA VAL A 59 10.50 15.61 22.48
C VAL A 59 9.74 16.84 21.97
N PRO A 60 9.02 17.57 22.82
CA PRO A 60 8.20 18.71 22.40
C PRO A 60 8.96 19.74 21.58
N TYR A 61 8.28 20.37 20.65
CA TYR A 61 8.79 21.52 19.89
C TYR A 61 9.17 22.65 20.85
N SER A 62 10.37 23.17 20.73
CA SER A 62 10.92 24.16 21.67
C SER A 62 10.61 25.62 21.29
N GLY A 63 10.06 25.83 20.08
CA GLY A 63 9.73 27.17 19.58
C GLY A 63 8.33 27.62 19.97
N THR A 64 7.90 28.71 19.35
CA THR A 64 6.54 29.26 19.49
C THR A 64 5.99 29.58 18.12
N LEU A 65 4.76 29.16 17.85
CA LEU A 65 4.04 29.48 16.61
C LEU A 65 3.10 30.66 16.87
N ASP A 66 3.06 31.61 15.95
CA ASP A 66 2.12 32.74 15.99
C ASP A 66 0.68 32.32 15.63
N ALA A 67 0.54 31.25 14.82
CA ALA A 67 -0.71 30.62 14.40
C ALA A 67 -0.49 29.12 14.19
N PRO A 68 -1.56 28.28 14.16
CA PRO A 68 -1.45 26.89 13.74
C PRO A 68 -0.87 26.78 12.33
N ILE A 69 0.03 25.80 12.11
CA ILE A 69 0.51 25.46 10.76
C ILE A 69 -0.63 24.90 9.92
N GLN A 70 -0.63 25.22 8.64
CA GLN A 70 -1.67 24.78 7.68
C GLN A 70 -1.13 23.65 6.84
N ILE A 71 -1.80 22.49 6.86
CA ILE A 71 -1.36 21.26 6.18
C ILE A 71 -2.42 20.84 5.17
N ALA A 72 -2.07 20.83 3.87
CA ALA A 72 -2.87 20.14 2.86
C ALA A 72 -2.47 18.68 2.76
N LEU A 73 -3.45 17.76 2.76
CA LEU A 73 -3.23 16.32 2.59
C LEU A 73 -3.99 15.82 1.37
N ILE A 74 -3.28 15.32 0.38
CA ILE A 74 -3.84 14.74 -0.85
C ILE A 74 -3.48 13.27 -0.86
N TYR A 75 -4.44 12.35 -0.65
CA TYR A 75 -4.14 10.92 -0.56
C TYR A 75 -5.35 10.04 -0.88
N PRO A 76 -5.14 8.75 -1.23
CA PRO A 76 -6.24 7.80 -1.42
C PRO A 76 -7.00 7.54 -0.11
N SER A 77 -8.32 7.37 -0.22
CA SER A 77 -9.18 7.08 0.92
C SER A 77 -8.93 5.69 1.54
N ALA A 78 -9.50 5.47 2.71
CA ALA A 78 -9.37 4.21 3.46
C ALA A 78 -10.07 3.00 2.81
N ASP A 79 -10.87 3.19 1.75
CA ASP A 79 -11.58 2.09 1.07
C ASP A 79 -10.62 1.05 0.47
N THR A 80 -9.43 1.46 0.07
CA THR A 80 -8.42 0.58 -0.53
C THR A 80 -7.59 -0.15 0.53
N SER A 81 -7.27 0.56 1.61
CA SER A 81 -6.44 0.10 2.73
C SER A 81 -6.52 1.11 3.85
N ASP A 82 -6.42 0.66 5.10
CA ASP A 82 -6.34 1.55 6.26
C ASP A 82 -4.97 2.30 6.36
N PHE A 83 -4.02 2.00 5.47
CA PHE A 83 -2.69 2.60 5.43
C PHE A 83 -2.72 4.13 5.43
N TRP A 84 -3.51 4.73 4.55
CA TRP A 84 -3.57 6.18 4.41
C TRP A 84 -4.13 6.87 5.65
N ALA A 85 -5.25 6.34 6.16
CA ALA A 85 -5.88 6.87 7.36
C ALA A 85 -4.99 6.70 8.61
N ARG A 86 -4.22 5.59 8.69
CA ARG A 86 -3.26 5.39 9.78
C ARG A 86 -2.10 6.38 9.71
N ASN A 87 -1.55 6.65 8.53
CA ASN A 87 -0.53 7.68 8.37
C ASN A 87 -1.04 9.05 8.83
N TYR A 88 -2.27 9.42 8.46
CA TYR A 88 -2.90 10.65 8.93
C TYR A 88 -3.05 10.68 10.46
N LEU A 89 -3.61 9.62 11.06
CA LEU A 89 -3.79 9.53 12.50
C LEU A 89 -2.44 9.56 13.26
N ALA A 90 -1.42 8.90 12.73
CA ALA A 90 -0.08 8.92 13.32
C ALA A 90 0.56 10.31 13.23
N LEU A 91 0.38 11.00 12.10
CA LEU A 91 0.83 12.38 11.91
C LEU A 91 0.24 13.31 12.96
N ILE A 92 -1.10 13.39 13.04
CA ILE A 92 -1.78 14.31 13.96
C ILE A 92 -1.48 13.97 15.42
N LYS A 93 -1.45 12.67 15.76
CA LYS A 93 -1.12 12.24 17.12
C LYS A 93 0.30 12.62 17.51
N ARG A 94 1.26 12.47 16.60
CA ARG A 94 2.65 12.86 16.85
C ARG A 94 2.80 14.37 16.93
N LEU A 95 2.09 15.17 16.10
CA LEU A 95 2.06 16.63 16.21
C LEU A 95 1.50 17.08 17.56
N ASP A 96 0.43 16.42 18.07
CA ASP A 96 -0.13 16.68 19.41
C ASP A 96 0.92 16.42 20.50
N GLU A 97 1.65 15.30 20.43
CA GLU A 97 2.71 14.96 21.39
C GLU A 97 3.90 15.95 21.33
N LEU A 98 4.19 16.48 20.13
CA LEU A 98 5.21 17.51 19.93
C LEU A 98 4.74 18.89 20.39
N GLY A 99 3.46 19.08 20.67
CA GLY A 99 2.87 20.38 21.04
C GLY A 99 2.84 21.39 19.89
N ILE A 100 2.80 20.91 18.64
CA ILE A 100 2.72 21.75 17.43
C ILE A 100 1.24 21.95 17.13
N ALA A 101 0.77 23.20 17.10
CA ALA A 101 -0.58 23.52 16.70
C ALA A 101 -0.71 23.47 15.17
N TYR A 102 -1.76 22.83 14.65
CA TYR A 102 -1.98 22.60 13.23
C TYR A 102 -3.47 22.70 12.86
N GLU A 103 -3.73 22.95 11.58
CA GLU A 103 -5.02 22.76 10.92
C GLU A 103 -4.79 21.94 9.65
N THR A 104 -5.72 21.03 9.31
CA THR A 104 -5.58 20.15 8.15
C THR A 104 -6.72 20.35 7.17
N THR A 105 -6.40 20.32 5.86
CA THR A 105 -7.35 20.25 4.76
C THR A 105 -7.11 18.95 3.99
N GLU A 106 -8.09 18.04 4.00
CA GLU A 106 -7.97 16.73 3.38
C GLU A 106 -8.65 16.66 2.02
N PHE A 107 -7.94 16.13 1.02
CA PHE A 107 -8.37 15.89 -0.35
C PHE A 107 -8.27 14.38 -0.63
N ALA A 108 -9.32 13.63 -0.30
CA ALA A 108 -9.33 12.18 -0.46
C ALA A 108 -9.92 11.73 -1.79
N SER A 109 -9.30 10.74 -2.44
CA SER A 109 -9.77 10.08 -3.66
C SER A 109 -9.75 8.56 -3.48
N ARG A 110 -10.35 7.79 -4.40
CA ARG A 110 -10.07 6.36 -4.47
C ARG A 110 -8.71 6.12 -5.15
N GLN A 111 -8.10 4.95 -4.91
CA GLN A 111 -6.79 4.59 -5.47
C GLN A 111 -6.73 4.70 -7.01
N ILE A 112 -7.83 4.42 -7.70
CA ILE A 112 -7.92 4.43 -9.17
C ILE A 112 -8.34 5.79 -9.76
N GLU A 113 -8.62 6.79 -8.92
CA GLU A 113 -9.09 8.11 -9.35
C GLU A 113 -7.92 9.09 -9.60
N HIS A 114 -6.97 8.69 -10.45
CA HIS A 114 -5.75 9.45 -10.73
C HIS A 114 -6.02 10.89 -11.18
N SER A 115 -7.04 11.09 -12.05
CA SER A 115 -7.39 12.44 -12.54
C SER A 115 -8.00 13.34 -11.46
N LEU A 116 -8.74 12.76 -10.50
CA LEU A 116 -9.28 13.51 -9.38
C LEU A 116 -8.13 13.99 -8.47
N GLN A 117 -7.17 13.10 -8.20
CA GLN A 117 -6.00 13.46 -7.41
C GLN A 117 -5.15 14.55 -8.08
N ALA A 118 -4.98 14.49 -9.41
CA ALA A 118 -4.32 15.55 -10.17
C ALA A 118 -5.08 16.89 -10.09
N THR A 119 -6.42 16.84 -10.04
CA THR A 119 -7.25 18.05 -9.84
C THR A 119 -7.00 18.66 -8.46
N TYR A 120 -6.92 17.84 -7.42
CA TYR A 120 -6.62 18.30 -6.05
C TYR A 120 -5.22 18.90 -5.95
N ALA A 121 -4.20 18.27 -6.56
CA ALA A 121 -2.86 18.83 -6.61
C ALA A 121 -2.84 20.21 -7.27
N SER A 122 -3.54 20.37 -8.39
CA SER A 122 -3.66 21.67 -9.07
C SER A 122 -4.42 22.72 -8.25
N GLN A 123 -5.40 22.30 -7.45
CA GLN A 123 -6.12 23.20 -6.55
C GLN A 123 -5.19 23.70 -5.43
N VAL A 124 -4.46 22.78 -4.79
CA VAL A 124 -3.50 23.13 -3.73
C VAL A 124 -2.40 24.07 -4.26
N GLU A 125 -1.89 23.81 -5.48
CA GLU A 125 -0.91 24.69 -6.13
C GLU A 125 -1.47 26.10 -6.38
N GLN A 126 -2.75 26.24 -6.76
CA GLN A 126 -3.40 27.54 -6.96
C GLN A 126 -3.63 28.32 -5.65
N ASP A 127 -3.86 27.59 -4.56
CA ASP A 127 -4.13 28.13 -3.24
C ASP A 127 -2.88 28.02 -2.33
N ALA A 128 -1.67 28.08 -2.92
CA ALA A 128 -0.40 27.78 -2.25
C ALA A 128 -0.15 28.62 -0.99
N ASP A 129 -0.54 29.90 -1.01
CA ASP A 129 -0.39 30.84 0.11
C ASP A 129 -1.25 30.50 1.34
N LEU A 130 -2.11 29.48 1.23
CA LEU A 130 -2.93 29.00 2.34
C LEU A 130 -2.24 27.87 3.14
N TYR A 131 -1.13 27.31 2.67
CA TYR A 131 -0.51 26.12 3.27
C TYR A 131 0.97 26.35 3.61
N ASP A 132 1.39 25.82 4.75
CA ASP A 132 2.79 25.73 5.14
C ASP A 132 3.41 24.40 4.67
N TYR A 133 2.60 23.34 4.63
CA TYR A 133 3.00 21.98 4.25
C TYR A 133 1.99 21.33 3.32
N VAL A 134 2.48 20.63 2.32
CA VAL A 134 1.67 19.77 1.44
C VAL A 134 2.15 18.32 1.60
N ILE A 135 1.26 17.42 1.99
CA ILE A 135 1.53 15.99 2.09
C ILE A 135 0.79 15.28 0.96
N PHE A 136 1.54 14.68 0.04
CA PHE A 136 1.01 14.03 -1.14
C PHE A 136 1.23 12.52 -1.09
N GLY A 137 0.14 11.76 -0.97
CA GLY A 137 0.12 10.30 -1.11
C GLY A 137 -0.34 9.91 -2.52
N PRO A 138 0.56 9.60 -3.47
CA PRO A 138 0.18 9.37 -4.84
C PRO A 138 -0.64 8.09 -5.01
N SER A 139 -1.68 8.16 -5.84
CA SER A 139 -2.51 7.01 -6.23
C SER A 139 -1.70 5.94 -6.99
N GLU A 140 -0.77 6.36 -7.84
CA GLU A 140 0.33 5.60 -8.43
C GLU A 140 1.48 6.58 -8.72
N LEU A 141 2.69 6.24 -8.31
CA LEU A 141 3.79 7.20 -8.27
C LEU A 141 4.15 7.75 -9.65
N ALA A 142 4.33 6.88 -10.62
CA ALA A 142 4.71 7.29 -11.97
C ALA A 142 3.60 8.09 -12.67
N ILE A 143 2.32 7.76 -12.41
CA ILE A 143 1.18 8.49 -12.97
C ILE A 143 1.09 9.90 -12.38
N GLN A 144 1.49 10.08 -11.12
CA GLN A 144 1.43 11.35 -10.40
C GLN A 144 2.75 12.14 -10.44
N ALA A 145 3.77 11.65 -11.17
CA ALA A 145 5.11 12.24 -11.18
C ALA A 145 5.11 13.75 -11.50
N ASP A 146 4.35 14.16 -12.53
CA ASP A 146 4.24 15.57 -12.91
C ASP A 146 3.59 16.44 -11.82
N ASN A 147 2.67 15.88 -11.04
CA ASN A 147 2.04 16.61 -9.93
C ASN A 147 3.00 16.73 -8.74
N ILE A 148 3.78 15.67 -8.46
CA ILE A 148 4.82 15.72 -7.43
C ILE A 148 5.87 16.76 -7.81
N ASP A 149 6.36 16.76 -9.06
CA ASP A 149 7.36 17.72 -9.54
C ASP A 149 6.88 19.16 -9.40
N LYS A 150 5.62 19.46 -9.78
CA LYS A 150 5.03 20.79 -9.67
C LYS A 150 4.87 21.26 -8.22
N LEU A 151 4.34 20.40 -7.34
CA LEU A 151 4.22 20.72 -5.93
C LEU A 151 5.60 20.96 -5.31
N SER A 152 6.59 20.15 -5.66
CA SER A 152 7.97 20.25 -5.17
C SER A 152 8.73 21.48 -5.73
N ALA A 153 8.25 22.04 -6.84
CA ALA A 153 8.81 23.27 -7.43
C ALA A 153 8.27 24.54 -6.79
N ASN A 154 7.26 24.43 -5.91
CA ASN A 154 6.64 25.59 -5.27
C ASN A 154 7.36 25.93 -3.95
N ASP A 155 7.85 27.16 -3.83
CA ASP A 155 8.59 27.63 -2.65
C ASP A 155 7.69 28.18 -1.53
N ASP A 156 6.35 28.23 -1.74
CA ASP A 156 5.42 28.79 -0.74
C ASP A 156 5.12 27.79 0.40
N PHE A 157 5.35 26.49 0.19
CA PHE A 157 5.16 25.41 1.17
C PHE A 157 6.22 24.33 1.05
N ALA A 158 6.44 23.56 2.11
CA ALA A 158 7.25 22.35 2.03
C ALA A 158 6.42 21.15 1.51
N THR A 159 6.98 20.38 0.58
CA THR A 159 6.33 19.20 -0.01
C THR A 159 6.87 17.91 0.56
N TYR A 160 6.00 17.10 1.18
CA TYR A 160 6.28 15.78 1.67
C TYR A 160 5.49 14.72 0.91
N VAL A 161 6.13 13.62 0.52
CA VAL A 161 5.46 12.57 -0.26
C VAL A 161 5.40 11.27 0.55
N TRP A 162 4.18 10.77 0.77
CA TRP A 162 3.96 9.43 1.32
C TRP A 162 4.00 8.40 0.20
N ALA A 163 4.92 7.46 0.28
CA ALA A 163 5.08 6.41 -0.70
C ALA A 163 5.05 5.02 -0.05
N PHE A 164 4.96 3.98 -0.85
CA PHE A 164 5.05 2.59 -0.41
C PHE A 164 5.87 1.73 -1.38
N HIS A 165 6.72 2.38 -2.14
CA HIS A 165 7.77 1.79 -2.98
C HIS A 165 8.87 2.83 -3.21
N THR A 166 10.00 2.41 -3.75
CA THR A 166 11.15 3.29 -3.94
C THR A 166 10.77 4.55 -4.72
N PRO A 167 11.07 5.75 -4.19
CA PRO A 167 10.67 7.01 -4.78
C PRO A 167 11.34 7.32 -6.13
N LEU A 168 10.73 8.25 -6.89
CA LEU A 168 11.25 8.73 -8.16
C LEU A 168 12.51 9.58 -7.96
N LYS A 169 13.54 9.30 -8.77
CA LYS A 169 14.80 10.02 -8.78
C LYS A 169 14.86 11.08 -9.89
N ASP A 170 14.16 10.83 -10.99
CA ASP A 170 14.21 11.61 -12.23
C ASP A 170 13.21 12.77 -12.30
N LEU A 171 12.79 13.31 -11.15
CA LEU A 171 12.01 14.53 -11.08
C LEU A 171 12.88 15.76 -11.33
N GLY A 172 12.30 16.81 -11.92
CA GLY A 172 12.96 18.09 -12.07
C GLY A 172 13.20 18.79 -10.72
N HIS A 173 12.25 18.61 -9.78
CA HIS A 173 12.31 19.10 -8.40
C HIS A 173 11.97 17.96 -7.45
N GLN A 174 12.89 17.63 -6.55
CA GLN A 174 12.64 16.65 -5.51
C GLN A 174 11.77 17.28 -4.39
N PRO A 175 10.86 16.53 -3.77
CA PRO A 175 10.18 17.01 -2.57
C PRO A 175 11.20 17.19 -1.42
N ASP A 176 10.81 17.94 -0.39
CA ASP A 176 11.65 18.13 0.80
C ASP A 176 11.96 16.81 1.51
N ALA A 177 11.01 15.88 1.51
CA ALA A 177 11.27 14.50 1.92
C ALA A 177 10.25 13.50 1.35
N TRP A 178 10.71 12.26 1.15
CA TRP A 178 9.91 11.09 0.87
C TRP A 178 9.79 10.22 2.12
N PHE A 179 8.60 9.68 2.35
CA PHE A 179 8.34 8.74 3.44
C PHE A 179 7.82 7.44 2.85
N ASP A 180 8.62 6.39 2.89
CA ASP A 180 8.42 5.13 2.16
C ASP A 180 8.51 3.91 3.09
N PHE A 181 7.93 2.78 2.64
CA PHE A 181 8.08 1.45 3.25
C PHE A 181 8.79 0.45 2.34
N SER A 182 9.39 0.86 1.26
CA SER A 182 10.10 0.00 0.31
C SER A 182 9.38 -1.33 -0.01
N SER A 183 8.47 -1.30 -0.98
CA SER A 183 7.77 -2.51 -1.44
C SER A 183 8.74 -3.63 -1.88
N ALA A 184 9.88 -3.28 -2.46
CA ALA A 184 10.92 -4.25 -2.82
C ALA A 184 11.48 -4.98 -1.59
N ALA A 185 11.79 -4.25 -0.50
CA ALA A 185 12.24 -4.88 0.74
C ALA A 185 11.16 -5.80 1.34
N GLY A 186 9.89 -5.38 1.30
CA GLY A 186 8.76 -6.21 1.73
C GLY A 186 8.61 -7.49 0.90
N ALA A 187 8.83 -7.42 -0.42
CA ALA A 187 8.82 -8.58 -1.30
C ALA A 187 9.91 -9.59 -0.94
N LEU A 188 11.13 -9.11 -0.66
CA LEU A 188 12.26 -9.98 -0.30
C LEU A 188 12.04 -10.65 1.08
N VAL A 189 11.58 -9.90 2.07
CA VAL A 189 11.26 -10.45 3.41
C VAL A 189 10.17 -11.53 3.28
N MET A 190 9.16 -11.30 2.45
CA MET A 190 8.09 -12.26 2.21
C MET A 190 8.58 -13.49 1.44
N CYS A 191 9.45 -13.31 0.45
CA CYS A 191 10.08 -14.38 -0.30
C CYS A 191 10.86 -15.33 0.62
N ASP A 192 11.75 -14.78 1.44
CA ASP A 192 12.59 -15.58 2.35
C ASP A 192 11.72 -16.35 3.35
N TYR A 193 10.70 -15.71 3.94
CA TYR A 193 9.74 -16.37 4.82
C TYR A 193 8.99 -17.51 4.13
N MET A 194 8.49 -17.28 2.91
CA MET A 194 7.69 -18.30 2.22
C MET A 194 8.53 -19.49 1.75
N ILE A 195 9.79 -19.28 1.35
CA ILE A 195 10.71 -20.36 1.04
C ILE A 195 11.01 -21.20 2.29
N GLU A 196 11.28 -20.56 3.44
CA GLU A 196 11.46 -21.26 4.71
C GLU A 196 10.22 -22.05 5.11
N ARG A 197 9.04 -21.50 4.89
CA ARG A 197 7.74 -22.04 5.31
C ARG A 197 7.24 -23.18 4.43
N LEU A 198 7.39 -23.08 3.11
CA LEU A 198 6.76 -23.96 2.12
C LEU A 198 7.76 -24.82 1.33
N GLY A 199 9.06 -24.43 1.33
CA GLY A 199 10.12 -25.15 0.63
C GLY A 199 10.24 -24.82 -0.86
N GLU A 200 10.85 -25.74 -1.61
CA GLU A 200 11.14 -25.57 -3.04
C GLU A 200 10.03 -26.14 -3.93
N GLY A 201 9.94 -25.70 -5.19
CA GLY A 201 9.12 -26.27 -6.24
C GLY A 201 7.60 -26.04 -6.07
N VAL A 202 7.17 -25.04 -5.33
CA VAL A 202 5.76 -24.68 -5.13
C VAL A 202 5.17 -24.10 -6.41
N THR A 203 3.91 -24.44 -6.71
CA THR A 203 3.12 -23.79 -7.75
C THR A 203 2.23 -22.72 -7.12
N MET A 204 2.42 -21.47 -7.54
CA MET A 204 1.65 -20.34 -7.04
C MET A 204 0.77 -19.72 -8.14
N ALA A 205 -0.21 -18.93 -7.71
CA ALA A 205 -0.92 -17.96 -8.53
C ALA A 205 -0.91 -16.60 -7.83
N MET A 206 -1.24 -15.53 -8.56
CA MET A 206 -1.09 -14.17 -8.05
C MET A 206 -2.27 -13.28 -8.43
N ASN A 207 -2.75 -12.50 -7.47
CA ASN A 207 -3.58 -11.32 -7.71
C ASN A 207 -2.66 -10.09 -7.67
N ARG A 208 -2.38 -9.55 -8.84
CA ARG A 208 -1.50 -8.42 -9.06
C ARG A 208 -2.27 -7.09 -9.00
N GLY A 209 -1.54 -6.01 -8.74
CA GLY A 209 -2.09 -4.67 -8.67
C GLY A 209 -2.31 -4.01 -10.04
N ILE A 210 -2.30 -2.69 -10.07
CA ILE A 210 -2.22 -1.90 -11.30
C ILE A 210 -0.79 -2.05 -11.84
N PRO A 211 -0.61 -2.37 -13.13
CA PRO A 211 0.73 -2.41 -13.73
C PRO A 211 1.49 -1.10 -13.48
N GLY A 212 2.69 -1.20 -12.94
CA GLY A 212 3.51 -0.05 -12.55
C GLY A 212 4.58 -0.48 -11.55
N ILE A 213 5.34 0.48 -11.01
CA ILE A 213 6.46 0.20 -10.12
C ILE A 213 5.99 -0.49 -8.82
N THR A 214 4.86 -0.07 -8.26
CA THR A 214 4.30 -0.65 -7.04
C THR A 214 4.02 -2.15 -7.22
N ASP A 215 3.33 -2.52 -8.31
CA ASP A 215 3.04 -3.93 -8.60
C ASP A 215 4.31 -4.71 -8.94
N ASN A 216 5.22 -4.11 -9.71
CA ASN A 216 6.48 -4.75 -10.04
C ASN A 216 7.29 -5.07 -8.78
N GLN A 217 7.38 -4.17 -7.82
CA GLN A 217 8.09 -4.41 -6.57
C GLN A 217 7.36 -5.40 -5.65
N ARG A 218 6.03 -5.34 -5.54
CA ARG A 218 5.27 -6.23 -4.65
C ARG A 218 5.10 -7.63 -5.19
N SER A 219 4.80 -7.73 -6.48
CA SER A 219 4.49 -8.99 -7.14
C SER A 219 5.64 -9.51 -8.00
N GLY A 220 6.25 -8.63 -8.80
CA GLY A 220 7.34 -8.98 -9.71
C GLY A 220 8.60 -9.40 -8.98
N ASP A 221 9.09 -8.60 -8.02
CA ASP A 221 10.30 -8.91 -7.24
C ASP A 221 10.08 -10.14 -6.35
N PHE A 222 8.88 -10.29 -5.75
CA PHE A 222 8.51 -11.50 -5.02
C PHE A 222 8.58 -12.74 -5.91
N LYS A 223 7.92 -12.69 -7.08
CA LYS A 223 7.93 -13.77 -8.07
C LYS A 223 9.35 -14.16 -8.49
N ALA A 224 10.13 -13.17 -8.93
CA ALA A 224 11.51 -13.39 -9.35
C ALA A 224 12.34 -14.04 -8.23
N CYS A 225 12.18 -13.59 -6.99
CA CYS A 225 12.89 -14.13 -5.84
C CYS A 225 12.56 -15.60 -5.58
N VAL A 226 11.28 -16.00 -5.52
CA VAL A 226 10.89 -17.39 -5.23
C VAL A 226 11.20 -18.31 -6.41
N GLU A 227 11.07 -17.84 -7.65
CA GLU A 227 11.44 -18.61 -8.85
C GLU A 227 12.96 -18.87 -8.90
N GLU A 228 13.78 -17.84 -8.65
CA GLU A 228 15.25 -17.95 -8.69
C GLU A 228 15.80 -18.77 -7.51
N LYS A 229 15.35 -18.47 -6.28
CA LYS A 229 15.92 -19.09 -5.08
C LYS A 229 15.40 -20.50 -4.80
N ALA A 230 14.14 -20.80 -5.15
CA ALA A 230 13.47 -22.04 -4.74
C ALA A 230 12.79 -22.80 -5.90
N GLY A 231 12.94 -22.36 -7.15
CA GLY A 231 12.40 -23.04 -8.32
C GLY A 231 10.86 -23.11 -8.33
N TRP A 232 10.19 -22.12 -7.75
CA TRP A 232 8.74 -22.03 -7.80
C TRP A 232 8.26 -21.78 -9.22
N THR A 233 6.99 -22.05 -9.50
CA THR A 233 6.35 -21.79 -10.78
C THR A 233 5.08 -21.00 -10.59
N THR A 234 4.79 -20.08 -11.51
CA THR A 234 3.58 -19.27 -11.51
C THR A 234 2.58 -19.84 -12.52
N ALA A 235 1.48 -20.41 -12.05
CA ALA A 235 0.43 -20.99 -12.88
C ALA A 235 -0.44 -19.91 -13.53
N TYR A 236 -0.74 -18.82 -12.80
CA TYR A 236 -1.60 -17.74 -13.29
C TYR A 236 -1.34 -16.41 -12.57
N GLU A 237 -1.51 -15.32 -13.29
CA GLU A 237 -1.44 -13.95 -12.78
C GLU A 237 -2.71 -13.19 -13.21
N HIS A 238 -3.44 -12.65 -12.23
CA HIS A 238 -4.64 -11.83 -12.44
C HIS A 238 -4.38 -10.40 -11.99
N TYR A 239 -4.69 -9.43 -12.83
CA TYR A 239 -4.59 -8.01 -12.49
C TYR A 239 -5.91 -7.52 -11.88
N GLY A 240 -5.99 -7.53 -10.56
CA GLY A 240 -7.17 -7.14 -9.77
C GLY A 240 -7.21 -5.65 -9.42
N GLU A 241 -6.30 -4.83 -9.98
CA GLU A 241 -6.27 -3.35 -9.90
C GLU A 241 -6.34 -2.79 -8.46
N TYR A 242 -5.80 -3.53 -7.48
CA TYR A 242 -5.88 -3.23 -6.05
C TYR A 242 -7.32 -3.21 -5.48
N GLN A 243 -8.31 -3.75 -6.20
CA GLN A 243 -9.71 -3.78 -5.77
C GLN A 243 -10.07 -5.11 -5.11
N ARG A 244 -11.00 -5.06 -4.14
CA ARG A 244 -11.50 -6.27 -3.46
C ARG A 244 -12.20 -7.23 -4.43
N GLU A 245 -13.02 -6.68 -5.31
CA GLU A 245 -13.68 -7.44 -6.37
C GLU A 245 -12.67 -8.14 -7.29
N GLY A 246 -11.59 -7.46 -7.67
CA GLY A 246 -10.52 -8.04 -8.47
C GLY A 246 -9.80 -9.20 -7.78
N GLY A 247 -9.58 -9.10 -6.46
CA GLY A 247 -9.05 -10.20 -5.66
C GLY A 247 -10.00 -11.40 -5.58
N PHE A 248 -11.31 -11.14 -5.45
CA PHE A 248 -12.35 -12.18 -5.45
C PHE A 248 -12.47 -12.88 -6.81
N GLU A 249 -12.53 -12.12 -7.90
CA GLU A 249 -12.63 -12.65 -9.26
C GLU A 249 -11.41 -13.47 -9.64
N GLY A 250 -10.19 -12.92 -9.43
CA GLY A 250 -8.94 -13.62 -9.71
C GLY A 250 -8.82 -14.93 -8.93
N THR A 251 -9.10 -14.90 -7.63
CA THR A 251 -9.06 -16.12 -6.80
C THR A 251 -10.11 -17.13 -7.20
N SER A 252 -11.33 -16.71 -7.52
CA SER A 252 -12.39 -17.61 -8.01
C SER A 252 -11.96 -18.33 -9.29
N LEU A 253 -11.30 -17.61 -10.22
CA LEU A 253 -10.76 -18.19 -11.45
C LEU A 253 -9.60 -19.15 -11.15
N ILE A 254 -8.68 -18.79 -10.25
CA ILE A 254 -7.56 -19.64 -9.82
C ILE A 254 -8.07 -20.95 -9.26
N LEU A 255 -9.00 -20.91 -8.31
CA LEU A 255 -9.58 -22.11 -7.67
C LEU A 255 -10.30 -23.02 -8.66
N GLN A 256 -10.87 -22.49 -9.72
CA GLN A 256 -11.59 -23.25 -10.73
C GLN A 256 -10.67 -23.83 -11.82
N ALA A 257 -9.71 -23.04 -12.31
CA ALA A 257 -8.96 -23.35 -13.54
C ALA A 257 -7.53 -23.83 -13.28
N TYR A 258 -6.95 -23.52 -12.11
CA TYR A 258 -5.55 -23.80 -11.76
C TYR A 258 -5.45 -24.57 -10.42
N PRO A 259 -6.02 -25.78 -10.32
CA PRO A 259 -6.04 -26.55 -9.07
C PRO A 259 -4.65 -26.98 -8.57
N GLU A 260 -3.62 -26.88 -9.40
CA GLU A 260 -2.23 -27.13 -9.05
C GLU A 260 -1.62 -25.99 -8.24
N ALA A 261 -2.19 -24.78 -8.25
CA ALA A 261 -1.73 -23.67 -7.44
C ALA A 261 -2.11 -23.92 -5.96
N THR A 262 -1.11 -24.09 -5.13
CA THR A 262 -1.26 -24.29 -3.68
C THR A 262 -1.04 -23.02 -2.87
N THR A 263 -0.67 -21.94 -3.54
CA THR A 263 -0.37 -20.64 -2.95
C THR A 263 -0.97 -19.54 -3.78
N ILE A 264 -1.56 -18.52 -3.12
CA ILE A 264 -2.06 -17.30 -3.76
C ILE A 264 -1.42 -16.09 -3.09
N HIS A 265 -0.66 -15.32 -3.88
CA HIS A 265 -0.13 -14.03 -3.46
C HIS A 265 -1.08 -12.89 -3.86
N ASN A 266 -1.31 -11.92 -2.95
CA ASN A 266 -2.15 -10.75 -3.21
C ASN A 266 -1.35 -9.46 -2.97
N ALA A 267 -1.31 -8.54 -3.93
CA ALA A 267 -0.46 -7.36 -3.90
C ALA A 267 -0.96 -6.23 -2.97
N ASN A 268 -2.15 -6.34 -2.37
CA ASN A 268 -2.63 -5.42 -1.33
C ASN A 268 -3.72 -6.04 -0.45
N THR A 269 -4.07 -5.34 0.63
CA THR A 269 -5.12 -5.75 1.58
C THR A 269 -6.48 -5.98 0.93
N ALA A 270 -6.92 -5.07 0.06
CA ALA A 270 -8.26 -5.17 -0.54
C ALA A 270 -8.40 -6.46 -1.35
N MET A 271 -7.41 -6.78 -2.21
CA MET A 271 -7.39 -8.02 -2.98
C MET A 271 -7.22 -9.25 -2.07
N ALA A 272 -6.42 -9.16 -1.00
CA ALA A 272 -6.29 -10.26 -0.04
C ALA A 272 -7.63 -10.58 0.62
N MET A 273 -8.40 -9.57 1.02
CA MET A 273 -9.74 -9.77 1.60
C MET A 273 -10.73 -10.36 0.58
N GLY A 274 -10.67 -9.94 -0.69
CA GLY A 274 -11.45 -10.55 -1.77
C GLY A 274 -11.06 -12.01 -2.02
N SER A 275 -9.75 -12.30 -1.97
CA SER A 275 -9.21 -13.66 -2.08
C SER A 275 -9.69 -14.57 -0.94
N VAL A 276 -9.63 -14.10 0.29
CA VAL A 276 -10.17 -14.81 1.47
C VAL A 276 -11.66 -15.09 1.29
N GLU A 277 -12.45 -14.12 0.88
CA GLU A 277 -13.89 -14.27 0.64
C GLU A 277 -14.17 -15.33 -0.41
N ALA A 278 -13.44 -15.35 -1.52
CA ALA A 278 -13.57 -16.37 -2.56
C ALA A 278 -13.24 -17.78 -2.02
N GLN A 279 -12.15 -17.92 -1.27
CA GLN A 279 -11.73 -19.21 -0.67
C GLN A 279 -12.74 -19.71 0.36
N VAL A 280 -13.19 -18.87 1.28
CA VAL A 280 -14.20 -19.20 2.30
C VAL A 280 -15.52 -19.60 1.65
N SER A 281 -15.95 -18.94 0.56
CA SER A 281 -17.20 -19.27 -0.14
C SER A 281 -17.27 -20.71 -0.67
N VAL A 282 -16.11 -21.33 -0.89
CA VAL A 282 -16.00 -22.72 -1.39
C VAL A 282 -15.30 -23.66 -0.38
N GLY A 283 -15.01 -23.20 0.83
CA GLY A 283 -14.38 -23.99 1.90
C GLY A 283 -12.93 -24.37 1.61
N LYS A 284 -12.15 -23.47 0.99
CA LYS A 284 -10.76 -23.71 0.57
C LYS A 284 -9.73 -22.87 1.34
N GLU A 285 -10.16 -22.09 2.32
CA GLU A 285 -9.31 -21.20 3.12
C GLU A 285 -8.24 -21.91 3.94
N LYS A 286 -8.33 -23.25 4.06
CA LYS A 286 -7.31 -24.07 4.73
C LYS A 286 -6.45 -24.90 3.76
N ASP A 287 -6.86 -24.96 2.50
CA ASP A 287 -6.19 -25.79 1.48
C ASP A 287 -5.15 -24.99 0.69
N ILE A 288 -5.29 -23.67 0.66
CA ILE A 288 -4.46 -22.74 -0.11
C ILE A 288 -3.71 -21.82 0.84
N PHE A 289 -2.39 -21.77 0.72
CA PHE A 289 -1.59 -20.79 1.45
C PHE A 289 -1.77 -19.40 0.81
N SER A 290 -2.38 -18.48 1.55
CA SER A 290 -2.76 -17.16 1.02
C SER A 290 -2.01 -16.04 1.73
N THR A 291 -1.48 -15.08 0.94
CA THR A 291 -0.77 -13.94 1.50
C THR A 291 -1.46 -12.63 1.20
N GLY A 292 -1.30 -11.65 2.09
CA GLY A 292 -1.68 -10.28 1.89
C GLY A 292 -0.49 -9.38 1.56
N TRP A 293 -0.70 -8.07 1.66
CA TRP A 293 0.34 -7.06 1.58
C TRP A 293 -0.03 -5.82 2.41
N GLY A 294 0.75 -5.56 3.45
CA GLY A 294 0.66 -4.34 4.22
C GLY A 294 0.52 -4.53 5.73
N GLY A 295 0.00 -5.66 6.18
CA GLY A 295 -0.17 -5.96 7.60
C GLY A 295 -1.23 -5.10 8.26
N THR A 296 -2.32 -4.81 7.54
CA THR A 296 -3.43 -4.01 8.07
C THR A 296 -4.22 -4.77 9.14
N GLY A 297 -5.05 -4.07 9.92
CA GLY A 297 -5.92 -4.70 10.92
C GLY A 297 -6.78 -5.82 10.33
N LEU A 298 -7.33 -5.64 9.12
CA LEU A 298 -8.13 -6.65 8.43
C LEU A 298 -7.34 -7.91 8.11
N GLU A 299 -6.07 -7.78 7.67
CA GLU A 299 -5.21 -8.92 7.39
C GLU A 299 -4.81 -9.66 8.67
N LEU A 300 -4.47 -8.93 9.74
CA LEU A 300 -4.14 -9.54 11.03
C LEU A 300 -5.33 -10.30 11.63
N ASP A 301 -6.55 -9.78 11.47
CA ASP A 301 -7.76 -10.47 11.91
C ASP A 301 -8.05 -11.72 11.06
N ALA A 302 -7.82 -11.67 9.75
CA ALA A 302 -7.90 -12.82 8.88
C ALA A 302 -6.86 -13.91 9.26
N ILE A 303 -5.63 -13.51 9.62
CA ILE A 303 -4.60 -14.42 10.15
C ILE A 303 -5.06 -15.06 11.46
N ARG A 304 -5.61 -14.30 12.41
CA ARG A 304 -6.15 -14.82 13.68
C ARG A 304 -7.27 -15.82 13.46
N ARG A 305 -8.11 -15.65 12.45
CA ARG A 305 -9.17 -16.60 12.08
C ARG A 305 -8.65 -17.79 11.27
N GLY A 306 -7.38 -17.72 10.83
CA GLY A 306 -6.74 -18.69 9.94
C GLY A 306 -7.37 -18.73 8.55
N GLU A 307 -7.76 -17.58 8.03
CA GLU A 307 -8.28 -17.35 6.68
C GLU A 307 -7.22 -16.74 5.76
N LEU A 308 -6.16 -16.16 6.34
CA LEU A 308 -4.96 -15.68 5.68
C LEU A 308 -3.75 -16.22 6.43
N ASP A 309 -2.67 -16.56 5.72
CA ASP A 309 -1.54 -17.25 6.33
C ASP A 309 -0.38 -16.31 6.67
N ALA A 310 -0.12 -15.31 5.84
CA ALA A 310 0.96 -14.36 6.08
C ALA A 310 0.75 -13.02 5.35
N THR A 311 1.44 -11.97 5.85
CA THR A 311 1.52 -10.68 5.19
C THR A 311 2.83 -9.97 5.52
N PRO A 312 3.52 -9.31 4.57
CA PRO A 312 4.59 -8.39 4.89
C PRO A 312 3.97 -7.16 5.56
N MET A 313 4.19 -7.06 6.86
CA MET A 313 3.58 -6.04 7.73
C MET A 313 4.48 -4.83 7.87
N ARG A 314 3.96 -3.68 7.48
CA ARG A 314 4.58 -2.38 7.74
C ARG A 314 4.34 -1.97 9.19
N MET A 315 5.32 -1.33 9.84
CA MET A 315 5.07 -0.58 11.08
C MET A 315 4.27 0.67 10.72
N GLY A 316 2.96 0.49 10.59
CA GLY A 316 2.05 1.36 9.84
C GLY A 316 2.09 2.84 10.20
N ASP A 317 2.43 3.15 11.46
CA ASP A 317 2.49 4.53 11.95
C ASP A 317 3.84 5.22 11.74
N ASP A 318 4.89 4.49 11.31
CA ASP A 318 6.23 5.06 11.17
C ASP A 318 6.27 6.23 10.20
N VAL A 319 5.54 6.16 9.08
CA VAL A 319 5.51 7.22 8.05
C VAL A 319 4.83 8.49 8.57
N GLY A 320 3.66 8.40 9.18
CA GLY A 320 2.96 9.56 9.74
C GLY A 320 3.76 10.23 10.88
N ALA A 321 4.32 9.41 11.78
CA ALA A 321 5.16 9.92 12.87
C ALA A 321 6.46 10.58 12.36
N ALA A 322 7.10 9.99 11.35
CA ALA A 322 8.30 10.57 10.72
C ALA A 322 7.99 11.91 10.04
N THR A 323 6.83 12.02 9.40
CA THR A 323 6.38 13.28 8.80
C THR A 323 6.21 14.38 9.85
N ALA A 324 5.62 14.08 11.01
CA ALA A 324 5.51 15.03 12.11
C ALA A 324 6.88 15.47 12.67
N GLU A 325 7.82 14.55 12.80
CA GLU A 325 9.19 14.86 13.24
C GLU A 325 9.96 15.68 12.19
N ALA A 326 9.68 15.46 10.89
CA ALA A 326 10.23 16.27 9.82
C ALA A 326 9.68 17.70 9.86
N ILE A 327 8.38 17.89 10.06
CA ILE A 327 7.77 19.21 10.27
C ILE A 327 8.43 19.92 11.46
N LYS A 328 8.63 19.20 12.58
CA LYS A 328 9.31 19.77 13.73
C LYS A 328 10.74 20.19 13.41
N ALA A 329 11.50 19.35 12.71
CA ALA A 329 12.88 19.66 12.35
C ALA A 329 12.96 20.89 11.44
N ASP A 330 12.01 21.03 10.49
CA ASP A 330 11.90 22.20 9.64
C ASP A 330 11.60 23.47 10.45
N LEU A 331 10.59 23.45 11.32
CA LEU A 331 10.23 24.54 12.22
C LEU A 331 11.39 24.96 13.16
N GLU A 332 12.30 24.04 13.47
CA GLU A 332 13.50 24.29 14.25
C GLU A 332 14.72 24.71 13.40
N GLY A 333 14.54 24.89 12.08
CA GLY A 333 15.61 25.23 11.14
C GLY A 333 16.65 24.14 10.94
N ARG A 334 16.24 22.87 11.09
CA ARG A 334 17.07 21.66 10.97
C ARG A 334 16.62 20.73 9.83
N ALA A 335 15.93 21.28 8.81
CA ALA A 335 15.48 20.49 7.65
C ALA A 335 16.65 19.81 6.92
N ASP A 336 17.84 20.40 6.97
CA ASP A 336 19.08 19.84 6.42
C ASP A 336 19.58 18.58 7.14
N GLU A 337 19.07 18.26 8.33
CA GLU A 337 19.36 17.01 9.05
C GLU A 337 18.47 15.86 8.61
N LEU A 338 17.41 16.12 7.85
CA LEU A 338 16.48 15.08 7.37
C LEU A 338 17.10 14.27 6.21
N PRO A 339 16.85 12.95 6.15
CA PRO A 339 17.13 12.18 4.94
C PRO A 339 16.16 12.58 3.84
N LEU A 340 16.60 12.59 2.58
CA LEU A 340 15.69 12.77 1.45
C LEU A 340 14.60 11.69 1.43
N VAL A 341 14.94 10.45 1.80
CA VAL A 341 14.00 9.33 1.87
C VAL A 341 14.05 8.67 3.25
N PHE A 342 12.94 8.75 3.97
CA PHE A 342 12.70 7.95 5.16
C PHE A 342 12.17 6.56 4.78
N LEU A 343 12.70 5.51 5.40
CA LEU A 343 12.22 4.14 5.25
C LEU A 343 11.64 3.63 6.58
N GLY A 344 10.33 3.34 6.57
CA GLY A 344 9.65 2.67 7.67
C GLY A 344 9.98 1.18 7.73
N ARG A 345 9.81 0.58 8.90
CA ARG A 345 10.14 -0.83 9.14
C ARG A 345 9.08 -1.77 8.56
N ILE A 346 9.53 -2.93 8.04
CA ILE A 346 8.67 -4.02 7.55
C ILE A 346 9.12 -5.34 8.20
N THR A 347 8.16 -6.18 8.59
CA THR A 347 8.35 -7.55 9.07
C THR A 347 7.29 -8.46 8.47
N VAL A 348 7.26 -9.77 8.81
CA VAL A 348 6.19 -10.69 8.41
C VAL A 348 5.32 -11.01 9.62
N ALA A 349 4.01 -10.75 9.49
CA ALA A 349 3.00 -11.30 10.37
C ALA A 349 2.46 -12.60 9.75
N HIS A 350 2.30 -13.67 10.55
CA HIS A 350 1.96 -14.99 10.01
C HIS A 350 1.19 -15.88 11.00
N ASP A 351 0.57 -16.93 10.48
CA ASP A 351 -0.31 -17.88 11.17
C ASP A 351 0.36 -18.70 12.29
N GLN A 352 1.70 -18.80 12.27
CA GLN A 352 2.47 -19.51 13.30
C GLN A 352 2.79 -18.65 14.53
N MET A 353 2.56 -17.32 14.46
CA MET A 353 2.68 -16.45 15.63
C MET A 353 1.59 -16.78 16.63
N ASN A 354 1.94 -16.81 17.90
CA ASN A 354 0.90 -16.92 18.92
C ASN A 354 0.12 -15.61 19.07
N PRO A 355 -1.10 -15.63 19.62
CA PRO A 355 -1.93 -14.43 19.71
C PRO A 355 -1.26 -13.24 20.40
N SER A 356 -0.43 -13.47 21.42
CA SER A 356 0.26 -12.39 22.13
C SER A 356 1.40 -11.77 21.31
N GLU A 357 2.04 -12.53 20.44
CA GLU A 357 3.03 -12.01 19.49
C GLU A 357 2.40 -11.14 18.42
N LEU A 358 1.26 -11.60 17.83
CA LEU A 358 0.50 -10.80 16.88
C LEU A 358 -0.05 -9.52 17.51
N ASP A 359 -0.53 -9.59 18.76
CA ASP A 359 -1.03 -8.42 19.49
C ASP A 359 0.09 -7.41 19.79
N ALA A 360 1.26 -7.87 20.21
CA ALA A 360 2.42 -7.02 20.48
C ALA A 360 2.90 -6.34 19.17
N LEU A 361 2.98 -7.10 18.09
CA LEU A 361 3.35 -6.57 16.78
C LEU A 361 2.34 -5.52 16.28
N GLN A 362 1.05 -5.78 16.43
CA GLN A 362 -0.01 -4.85 16.07
C GLN A 362 0.02 -3.57 16.92
N GLN A 363 0.25 -3.71 18.23
CA GLN A 363 0.38 -2.56 19.12
C GLN A 363 1.58 -1.67 18.78
N GLU A 364 2.70 -2.27 18.39
CA GLU A 364 3.87 -1.52 17.95
C GLU A 364 3.61 -0.81 16.61
N ALA A 365 3.05 -1.52 15.64
CA ALA A 365 2.80 -0.98 14.31
C ALA A 365 1.79 0.17 14.30
N PHE A 366 0.82 0.14 15.21
CA PHE A 366 -0.27 1.11 15.30
C PHE A 366 -0.25 1.89 16.63
N ARG A 367 0.96 2.18 17.13
CA ARG A 367 1.17 2.79 18.45
C ARG A 367 0.63 4.22 18.57
N PHE A 368 0.52 4.93 17.46
CA PHE A 368 -0.04 6.30 17.38
C PHE A 368 -1.46 6.30 16.86
N SER A 369 -1.75 5.59 15.75
CA SER A 369 -3.08 5.53 15.17
C SER A 369 -4.07 4.70 15.99
N GLY A 370 -3.57 3.82 16.84
CA GLY A 370 -4.36 2.95 17.70
C GLY A 370 -4.81 1.65 17.02
N VAL A 371 -4.82 0.57 17.81
CA VAL A 371 -5.41 -0.71 17.40
C VAL A 371 -6.93 -0.55 17.35
N GLY A 372 -7.57 -0.98 16.26
CA GLY A 372 -9.03 -0.92 16.12
C GLY A 372 -9.62 0.44 15.72
N ALA A 373 -8.82 1.48 15.55
CA ALA A 373 -9.31 2.82 15.20
C ALA A 373 -10.04 2.90 13.84
N LEU A 374 -9.85 1.93 12.95
CA LEU A 374 -10.39 1.90 11.58
C LEU A 374 -11.24 0.66 11.27
N GLU A 375 -11.59 -0.14 12.29
CA GLU A 375 -12.45 -1.32 12.17
C GLU A 375 -13.94 -0.93 12.11
N ARG A 376 -14.33 -0.05 11.18
CA ARG A 376 -15.75 0.34 11.04
C ARG A 376 -16.27 0.04 9.65
#